data_26b911c21070efd1c0876405116162d1
#
_entry.id   26b911c21070efd1c0876405116162d1
#
_cell.length_a   1.000
_cell.length_b   1.000
_cell.length_c   1.000
_cell.angle_alpha   90.00
_cell.angle_beta   90.00
_cell.angle_gamma   90.00
#
_symmetry.space_group_name_H-M   'P 1'
#
loop_
_entity.id
_entity.type
_entity.pdbx_description
1 polymer ?
#
loop_
_entity_poly.entity_id
_entity_poly.type
_entity_poly.pdbx_seq_one_letter_code
_entity_poly.pdbx_strand_id
1 'polypeptide(L)'
;MAGGVGSRFWPMSTVENPKQFVDVLGVGRTLIQLTMQRFSDICLPENVWVVTNEMYVDIVREQLPDIPAGNILSEPCRRNTAPCICYVSWRIKTQDPKANIIITPSDHIVTDTSEFQNIIKSALQFTAESDAIITLGMKPTRPETGYGYIKADFDSSSRRNSHIYAVEEFKEKPTLDIATEYVKQKNYFWNAGIFVWNVSTIINAFRLYAPTINRIFESLQDIYGTESEQSHINELYPQCENISVDYAIMEKAEEIYVLPSDFGWSDLGTWGSLWSLTPHDGNGNSCIGENIVMVNSSNCIVHTPNEKKVIVEGLDGYIVAENNDTLLITRMSEEQKIKDYVDK
;
A
#
# COMPACT_ATOMS: atom_id res chain seq x y z
N MET A 1 -4.25 -4.27 3.45
CA MET A 1 -5.24 -3.16 3.43
C MET A 1 -5.65 -2.89 1.99
N ALA A 2 -6.95 -2.98 1.65
CA ALA A 2 -7.46 -2.94 0.27
C ALA A 2 -8.64 -1.94 0.10
N GLY A 3 -8.55 -0.76 0.71
CA GLY A 3 -9.62 0.24 0.74
C GLY A 3 -9.44 1.47 -0.16
N GLY A 4 -8.32 1.62 -0.85
CA GLY A 4 -8.02 2.75 -1.74
C GLY A 4 -8.80 2.69 -3.06
N VAL A 5 -9.06 3.84 -3.71
CA VAL A 5 -9.70 3.89 -5.04
C VAL A 5 -8.68 3.99 -6.17
N GLY A 6 -7.57 4.69 -5.96
CA GLY A 6 -6.55 4.87 -7.00
C GLY A 6 -6.98 5.76 -8.16
N SER A 7 -7.74 6.82 -7.92
CA SER A 7 -8.39 7.68 -8.92
C SER A 7 -7.45 8.29 -9.98
N ARG A 8 -6.14 8.38 -9.71
CA ARG A 8 -5.15 8.86 -10.69
C ARG A 8 -4.89 7.87 -11.84
N PHE A 9 -5.29 6.60 -11.68
CA PHE A 9 -5.22 5.58 -12.73
C PHE A 9 -6.48 5.47 -13.58
N TRP A 10 -7.40 6.44 -13.46
CA TRP A 10 -8.54 6.49 -14.36
C TRP A 10 -8.06 6.56 -15.84
N PRO A 11 -8.73 5.87 -16.79
CA PRO A 11 -9.95 5.09 -16.66
C PRO A 11 -9.75 3.63 -16.21
N MET A 12 -8.50 3.17 -15.99
CA MET A 12 -8.23 1.79 -15.57
C MET A 12 -8.79 1.48 -14.19
N SER A 13 -8.71 2.44 -13.27
CA SER A 13 -9.24 2.32 -11.91
C SER A 13 -10.47 3.21 -11.74
N THR A 14 -11.55 2.65 -11.24
CA THR A 14 -12.82 3.32 -10.95
C THR A 14 -13.24 3.06 -9.49
N VAL A 15 -14.34 3.67 -9.06
CA VAL A 15 -14.91 3.38 -7.73
C VAL A 15 -15.38 1.92 -7.64
N GLU A 16 -15.95 1.38 -8.73
CA GLU A 16 -16.44 0.00 -8.80
C GLU A 16 -15.30 -1.02 -8.92
N ASN A 17 -14.20 -0.63 -9.56
CA ASN A 17 -13.02 -1.49 -9.75
C ASN A 17 -11.73 -0.72 -9.43
N PRO A 18 -11.39 -0.58 -8.13
CA PRO A 18 -10.18 0.11 -7.69
C PRO A 18 -8.87 -0.53 -8.18
N LYS A 19 -7.83 0.28 -8.21
CA LYS A 19 -6.49 -0.06 -8.72
C LYS A 19 -5.97 -1.43 -8.26
N GLN A 20 -6.15 -1.78 -6.99
CA GLN A 20 -5.68 -3.06 -6.45
C GLN A 20 -6.30 -4.30 -7.08
N PHE A 21 -7.47 -4.16 -7.69
CA PHE A 21 -8.20 -5.24 -8.35
C PHE A 21 -8.00 -5.29 -9.87
N VAL A 22 -7.14 -4.41 -10.40
CA VAL A 22 -6.84 -4.29 -11.83
C VAL A 22 -5.46 -4.85 -12.14
N ASP A 23 -5.33 -5.52 -13.30
CA ASP A 23 -4.02 -5.87 -13.88
C ASP A 23 -3.42 -4.65 -14.59
N VAL A 24 -2.84 -3.77 -13.81
CA VAL A 24 -2.26 -2.51 -14.30
C VAL A 24 -0.96 -2.75 -15.08
N LEU A 25 -0.29 -3.88 -14.83
CA LEU A 25 0.99 -4.23 -15.48
C LEU A 25 0.81 -5.06 -16.75
N GLY A 26 -0.39 -5.57 -17.05
CA GLY A 26 -0.63 -6.46 -18.18
C GLY A 26 0.05 -7.83 -18.06
N VAL A 27 0.23 -8.33 -16.82
CA VAL A 27 0.92 -9.61 -16.53
C VAL A 27 -0.04 -10.75 -16.21
N GLY A 28 -1.34 -10.56 -16.41
CA GLY A 28 -2.39 -11.54 -16.14
C GLY A 28 -2.73 -11.68 -14.64
N ARG A 29 -2.31 -10.73 -13.80
CA ARG A 29 -2.57 -10.71 -12.35
C ARG A 29 -2.82 -9.30 -11.86
N THR A 30 -3.80 -9.17 -10.97
CA THR A 30 -4.11 -7.89 -10.30
C THR A 30 -3.09 -7.56 -9.21
N LEU A 31 -3.04 -6.30 -8.78
CA LEU A 31 -2.06 -5.89 -7.75
C LEU A 31 -2.26 -6.60 -6.42
N ILE A 32 -3.50 -6.90 -6.03
CA ILE A 32 -3.77 -7.66 -4.80
C ILE A 32 -3.28 -9.11 -4.92
N GLN A 33 -3.41 -9.73 -6.10
CA GLN A 33 -2.89 -11.07 -6.36
C GLN A 33 -1.35 -11.09 -6.34
N LEU A 34 -0.69 -10.09 -6.94
CA LEU A 34 0.76 -9.92 -6.87
C LEU A 34 1.21 -9.68 -5.42
N THR A 35 0.42 -8.92 -4.65
CA THR A 35 0.70 -8.70 -3.22
C THR A 35 0.62 -10.01 -2.45
N MET A 36 -0.43 -10.82 -2.66
CA MET A 36 -0.56 -12.13 -2.01
C MET A 36 0.61 -13.05 -2.37
N GLN A 37 0.97 -13.13 -3.65
CA GLN A 37 2.03 -13.99 -4.14
C GLN A 37 3.39 -13.72 -3.49
N ARG A 38 3.74 -12.44 -3.21
CA ARG A 38 5.03 -12.11 -2.60
C ARG A 38 5.19 -12.61 -1.17
N PHE A 39 4.08 -12.98 -0.51
CA PHE A 39 4.08 -13.53 0.85
C PHE A 39 4.02 -15.06 0.90
N SER A 40 3.98 -15.78 -0.24
CA SER A 40 3.80 -17.25 -0.29
C SER A 40 4.79 -18.02 0.57
N ASP A 41 6.06 -17.57 0.65
CA ASP A 41 7.12 -18.22 1.44
C ASP A 41 7.26 -17.66 2.88
N ILE A 42 6.36 -16.77 3.27
CA ILE A 42 6.37 -16.10 4.58
C ILE A 42 5.16 -16.51 5.40
N CYS A 43 3.98 -16.57 4.77
CA CYS A 43 2.71 -16.71 5.45
C CYS A 43 1.78 -17.65 4.66
N LEU A 44 1.16 -18.59 5.34
CA LEU A 44 0.16 -19.47 4.74
C LEU A 44 -1.15 -18.67 4.49
N PRO A 45 -1.95 -19.03 3.47
CA PRO A 45 -3.19 -18.32 3.15
C PRO A 45 -4.17 -18.19 4.32
N GLU A 46 -4.24 -19.19 5.20
CA GLU A 46 -5.09 -19.16 6.41
C GLU A 46 -4.68 -18.08 7.42
N ASN A 47 -3.46 -17.56 7.34
CA ASN A 47 -2.97 -16.49 8.20
C ASN A 47 -2.99 -15.11 7.52
N VAL A 48 -3.45 -15.04 6.28
CA VAL A 48 -3.61 -13.77 5.56
C VAL A 48 -4.98 -13.17 5.84
N TRP A 49 -4.98 -11.88 6.18
CA TRP A 49 -6.17 -11.09 6.44
C TRP A 49 -6.28 -9.96 5.44
N VAL A 50 -7.48 -9.75 4.91
CA VAL A 50 -7.76 -8.61 4.03
C VAL A 50 -8.82 -7.74 4.68
N VAL A 51 -8.49 -6.45 4.86
CA VAL A 51 -9.46 -5.46 5.31
C VAL A 51 -9.82 -4.58 4.10
N THR A 52 -11.10 -4.52 3.78
CA THR A 52 -11.59 -3.82 2.60
C THR A 52 -12.95 -3.18 2.86
N ASN A 53 -13.39 -2.28 1.98
CA ASN A 53 -14.76 -1.77 2.06
C ASN A 53 -15.77 -2.86 1.69
N GLU A 54 -16.98 -2.80 2.25
CA GLU A 54 -18.06 -3.78 1.99
C GLU A 54 -18.34 -3.98 0.49
N MET A 55 -18.21 -2.93 -0.32
CA MET A 55 -18.42 -2.98 -1.78
C MET A 55 -17.44 -3.93 -2.49
N TYR A 56 -16.29 -4.23 -1.90
CA TYR A 56 -15.22 -4.98 -2.55
C TYR A 56 -15.02 -6.39 -1.98
N VAL A 57 -15.83 -6.81 -1.02
CA VAL A 57 -15.70 -8.13 -0.39
C VAL A 57 -15.80 -9.27 -1.42
N ASP A 58 -16.75 -9.16 -2.35
CA ASP A 58 -16.97 -10.22 -3.34
C ASP A 58 -15.83 -10.29 -4.37
N ILE A 59 -15.30 -9.16 -4.82
CA ILE A 59 -14.12 -9.15 -5.73
C ILE A 59 -12.85 -9.66 -5.01
N VAL A 60 -12.69 -9.40 -3.72
CA VAL A 60 -11.60 -10.00 -2.93
C VAL A 60 -11.72 -11.51 -2.87
N ARG A 61 -12.94 -12.05 -2.62
CA ARG A 61 -13.20 -13.50 -2.61
C ARG A 61 -12.92 -14.16 -3.95
N GLU A 62 -13.31 -13.49 -5.04
CA GLU A 62 -13.05 -13.96 -6.40
C GLU A 62 -11.56 -14.00 -6.72
N GLN A 63 -10.83 -12.93 -6.41
CA GLN A 63 -9.41 -12.80 -6.76
C GLN A 63 -8.47 -13.55 -5.83
N LEU A 64 -8.87 -13.81 -4.59
CA LEU A 64 -8.08 -14.50 -3.55
C LEU A 64 -8.86 -15.67 -2.94
N PRO A 65 -9.21 -16.70 -3.73
CA PRO A 65 -10.08 -17.81 -3.29
C PRO A 65 -9.47 -18.67 -2.17
N ASP A 66 -8.15 -18.65 -2.01
CA ASP A 66 -7.45 -19.44 -1.00
C ASP A 66 -7.50 -18.82 0.41
N ILE A 67 -7.91 -17.54 0.53
CA ILE A 67 -8.06 -16.87 1.82
C ILE A 67 -9.40 -17.29 2.46
N PRO A 68 -9.39 -17.74 3.73
CA PRO A 68 -10.62 -18.05 4.44
C PRO A 68 -11.59 -16.87 4.46
N ALA A 69 -12.88 -17.10 4.19
CA ALA A 69 -13.88 -16.04 4.14
C ALA A 69 -13.95 -15.22 5.45
N GLY A 70 -13.69 -15.83 6.61
CA GLY A 70 -13.66 -15.15 7.91
C GLY A 70 -12.45 -14.23 8.10
N ASN A 71 -11.45 -14.28 7.20
CA ASN A 71 -10.29 -13.40 7.21
C ASN A 71 -10.44 -12.19 6.27
N ILE A 72 -11.57 -12.09 5.57
CA ILE A 72 -11.92 -10.92 4.75
C ILE A 72 -12.83 -10.03 5.60
N LEU A 73 -12.26 -8.98 6.18
CA LEU A 73 -12.95 -8.06 7.08
C LEU A 73 -13.53 -6.88 6.29
N SER A 74 -14.80 -6.58 6.57
CA SER A 74 -15.56 -5.55 5.87
C SER A 74 -15.66 -4.26 6.69
N GLU A 75 -15.21 -3.15 6.10
CA GLU A 75 -15.38 -1.79 6.63
C GLU A 75 -16.66 -1.17 6.04
N PRO A 76 -17.61 -0.71 6.86
CA PRO A 76 -18.86 -0.11 6.35
C PRO A 76 -18.65 1.29 5.75
N CYS A 77 -17.56 1.95 6.12
CA CYS A 77 -17.18 3.25 5.59
C CYS A 77 -15.68 3.46 5.66
N ARG A 78 -15.15 4.42 4.89
CA ARG A 78 -13.73 4.75 4.90
C ARG A 78 -13.40 5.62 6.11
N ARG A 79 -12.42 5.20 6.93
CA ARG A 79 -11.87 5.91 8.09
C ARG A 79 -10.35 5.97 8.12
N ASN A 80 -9.71 5.81 6.93
CA ASN A 80 -8.27 5.76 6.78
C ASN A 80 -7.64 4.52 7.47
N THR A 81 -6.31 4.47 7.63
CA THR A 81 -5.59 3.24 7.98
C THR A 81 -5.57 2.92 9.47
N ALA A 82 -5.71 3.89 10.38
CA ALA A 82 -5.65 3.60 11.81
C ALA A 82 -6.82 2.73 12.31
N PRO A 83 -8.11 3.03 12.03
CA PRO A 83 -9.20 2.15 12.39
C PRO A 83 -9.11 0.77 11.72
N CYS A 84 -8.73 0.71 10.45
CA CYS A 84 -8.49 -0.51 9.71
C CYS A 84 -7.51 -1.44 10.43
N ILE A 85 -6.33 -0.92 10.81
CA ILE A 85 -5.28 -1.67 11.49
C ILE A 85 -5.71 -2.06 12.92
N CYS A 86 -6.35 -1.16 13.64
CA CYS A 86 -6.84 -1.45 15.00
C CYS A 86 -7.86 -2.59 14.98
N TYR A 87 -8.83 -2.56 14.05
CA TYR A 87 -9.82 -3.61 13.87
C TYR A 87 -9.18 -4.97 13.63
N VAL A 88 -8.37 -5.11 12.60
CA VAL A 88 -7.74 -6.39 12.28
C VAL A 88 -6.79 -6.86 13.38
N SER A 89 -6.11 -5.96 14.08
CA SER A 89 -5.22 -6.31 15.19
C SER A 89 -6.00 -6.91 16.38
N TRP A 90 -7.13 -6.33 16.75
CA TRP A 90 -8.00 -6.90 17.77
C TRP A 90 -8.58 -8.25 17.32
N ARG A 91 -9.00 -8.36 16.05
CA ARG A 91 -9.54 -9.60 15.50
C ARG A 91 -8.53 -10.73 15.50
N ILE A 92 -7.27 -10.44 15.14
CA ILE A 92 -6.17 -11.42 15.18
C ILE A 92 -5.84 -11.79 16.63
N LYS A 93 -5.78 -10.81 17.55
CA LYS A 93 -5.45 -11.05 18.95
C LYS A 93 -6.39 -12.03 19.62
N THR A 94 -7.68 -12.05 19.27
CA THR A 94 -8.63 -13.02 19.84
C THR A 94 -8.37 -14.46 19.39
N GLN A 95 -7.67 -14.65 18.26
CA GLN A 95 -7.27 -15.98 17.77
C GLN A 95 -5.87 -16.35 18.24
N ASP A 96 -4.93 -15.42 18.12
CA ASP A 96 -3.54 -15.62 18.54
C ASP A 96 -3.00 -14.35 19.25
N PRO A 97 -2.98 -14.35 20.58
CA PRO A 97 -2.47 -13.22 21.37
C PRO A 97 -0.96 -12.98 21.23
N LYS A 98 -0.22 -13.89 20.56
CA LYS A 98 1.22 -13.79 20.32
C LYS A 98 1.53 -13.55 18.83
N ALA A 99 0.53 -13.30 18.00
CA ALA A 99 0.72 -13.09 16.58
C ALA A 99 1.73 -11.98 16.30
N ASN A 100 2.63 -12.25 15.36
CA ASN A 100 3.52 -11.26 14.78
C ASN A 100 2.95 -10.85 13.43
N ILE A 101 2.67 -9.57 13.22
CA ILE A 101 1.81 -9.07 12.14
C ILE A 101 2.64 -8.24 11.16
N ILE A 102 2.41 -8.47 9.87
CA ILE A 102 2.86 -7.61 8.79
C ILE A 102 1.64 -6.86 8.24
N ILE A 103 1.71 -5.54 8.21
CA ILE A 103 0.71 -4.69 7.53
C ILE A 103 1.30 -4.19 6.23
N THR A 104 0.55 -4.34 5.13
CA THR A 104 0.96 -3.87 3.82
C THR A 104 -0.22 -3.31 3.03
N PRO A 105 -0.03 -2.26 2.20
CA PRO A 105 -0.96 -1.93 1.14
C PRO A 105 -1.07 -3.07 0.12
N SER A 106 -2.21 -3.16 -0.54
CA SER A 106 -2.48 -4.22 -1.55
C SER A 106 -2.22 -3.77 -2.99
N ASP A 107 -1.76 -2.54 -3.20
CA ASP A 107 -1.67 -1.87 -4.50
C ASP A 107 -0.27 -1.34 -4.83
N HIS A 108 0.75 -1.75 -4.06
CA HIS A 108 2.15 -1.42 -4.29
C HIS A 108 2.86 -2.49 -5.11
N ILE A 109 3.88 -2.08 -5.85
CA ILE A 109 4.75 -2.98 -6.61
C ILE A 109 6.03 -3.26 -5.83
N VAL A 110 6.51 -4.50 -5.97
CA VAL A 110 7.81 -4.99 -5.54
C VAL A 110 8.40 -5.78 -6.71
N THR A 111 9.57 -5.38 -7.21
CA THR A 111 10.19 -6.04 -8.37
C THR A 111 11.17 -7.15 -7.96
N ASP A 112 11.81 -7.04 -6.79
CA ASP A 112 12.64 -8.10 -6.21
C ASP A 112 11.93 -8.78 -5.03
N THR A 113 11.15 -9.81 -5.36
CA THR A 113 10.39 -10.59 -4.36
C THR A 113 11.32 -11.34 -3.40
N SER A 114 12.47 -11.82 -3.86
CA SER A 114 13.40 -12.58 -3.00
C SER A 114 14.01 -11.68 -1.93
N GLU A 115 14.48 -10.49 -2.31
CA GLU A 115 15.02 -9.53 -1.36
C GLU A 115 13.91 -9.01 -0.41
N PHE A 116 12.72 -8.74 -0.92
CA PHE A 116 11.56 -8.41 -0.09
C PHE A 116 11.31 -9.46 0.99
N GLN A 117 11.31 -10.75 0.63
CA GLN A 117 11.08 -11.84 1.58
C GLN A 117 12.18 -11.94 2.64
N ASN A 118 13.44 -11.71 2.27
CA ASN A 118 14.58 -11.70 3.21
C ASN A 118 14.42 -10.58 4.24
N ILE A 119 14.07 -9.36 3.76
CA ILE A 119 13.86 -8.19 4.60
C ILE A 119 12.70 -8.40 5.56
N ILE A 120 11.56 -8.91 5.08
CA ILE A 120 10.40 -9.21 5.92
C ILE A 120 10.71 -10.27 6.98
N LYS A 121 11.43 -11.34 6.62
CA LYS A 121 11.84 -12.37 7.60
C LYS A 121 12.74 -11.78 8.69
N SER A 122 13.67 -10.88 8.33
CA SER A 122 14.51 -10.17 9.29
C SER A 122 13.69 -9.27 10.22
N ALA A 123 12.72 -8.53 9.69
CA ALA A 123 11.83 -7.69 10.49
C ALA A 123 10.96 -8.53 11.44
N LEU A 124 10.40 -9.64 10.97
CA LEU A 124 9.61 -10.57 11.79
C LEU A 124 10.43 -11.18 12.93
N GLN A 125 11.69 -11.58 12.66
CA GLN A 125 12.56 -12.11 13.69
C GLN A 125 12.84 -11.07 14.79
N PHE A 126 13.06 -9.81 14.41
CA PHE A 126 13.30 -8.73 15.36
C PHE A 126 12.08 -8.43 16.24
N THR A 127 10.90 -8.33 15.64
CA THR A 127 9.65 -8.01 16.35
C THR A 127 9.09 -9.19 17.17
N ALA A 128 9.45 -10.43 16.83
CA ALA A 128 9.09 -11.60 17.63
C ALA A 128 9.75 -11.60 19.03
N GLU A 129 10.88 -10.90 19.18
CA GLU A 129 11.68 -10.86 20.40
C GLU A 129 11.72 -9.49 21.05
N SER A 130 10.91 -8.52 20.59
CA SER A 130 10.89 -7.15 21.09
C SER A 130 9.52 -6.51 20.94
N ASP A 131 9.28 -5.45 21.72
CA ASP A 131 8.07 -4.62 21.62
C ASP A 131 8.21 -3.51 20.56
N ALA A 132 9.07 -3.72 19.55
CA ALA A 132 9.35 -2.74 18.51
C ALA A 132 8.25 -2.67 17.46
N ILE A 133 8.07 -1.48 16.92
CA ILE A 133 7.37 -1.21 15.67
C ILE A 133 8.43 -1.02 14.58
N ILE A 134 8.42 -1.86 13.54
CA ILE A 134 9.31 -1.70 12.38
C ILE A 134 8.53 -1.14 11.20
N THR A 135 9.13 -0.17 10.51
CA THR A 135 8.73 0.28 9.17
C THR A 135 9.85 0.04 8.17
N LEU A 136 9.48 -0.27 6.92
CA LEU A 136 10.45 -0.39 5.83
C LEU A 136 10.73 0.97 5.22
N GLY A 137 12.01 1.32 5.13
CA GLY A 137 12.48 2.60 4.60
C GLY A 137 13.10 2.47 3.22
N MET A 138 12.51 3.12 2.21
CA MET A 138 13.03 3.15 0.83
C MET A 138 13.95 4.35 0.63
N LYS A 139 15.08 4.16 -0.08
CA LYS A 139 15.98 5.25 -0.37
C LYS A 139 15.31 6.30 -1.29
N PRO A 140 15.23 7.57 -0.87
CA PRO A 140 14.67 8.62 -1.71
C PRO A 140 15.53 8.88 -2.95
N THR A 141 14.88 8.95 -4.12
CA THR A 141 15.53 9.27 -5.39
C THR A 141 15.13 10.64 -5.95
N ARG A 142 14.07 11.24 -5.38
CA ARG A 142 13.50 12.54 -5.75
C ARG A 142 12.77 13.16 -4.55
N PRO A 143 12.49 14.48 -4.55
CA PRO A 143 11.70 15.11 -3.49
C PRO A 143 10.20 14.85 -3.68
N GLU A 144 9.72 13.68 -3.21
CA GLU A 144 8.33 13.27 -3.31
C GLU A 144 7.52 13.82 -2.14
N THR A 145 6.47 14.60 -2.42
CA THR A 145 5.62 15.21 -1.39
C THR A 145 4.40 14.36 -1.01
N GLY A 146 4.16 13.29 -1.75
CA GLY A 146 3.08 12.33 -1.49
C GLY A 146 3.42 11.25 -0.48
N TYR A 147 4.69 11.15 -0.05
CA TYR A 147 5.19 10.11 0.85
C TYR A 147 5.53 10.64 2.23
N GLY A 148 5.49 9.77 3.23
CA GLY A 148 6.14 9.98 4.51
C GLY A 148 7.66 9.83 4.41
N TYR A 149 8.38 10.57 5.23
CA TYR A 149 9.84 10.49 5.37
C TYR A 149 10.21 10.05 6.78
N ILE A 150 11.22 9.22 6.86
CA ILE A 150 11.73 8.62 8.08
C ILE A 150 13.21 9.00 8.22
N LYS A 151 13.59 9.65 9.32
CA LYS A 151 14.98 9.91 9.66
C LYS A 151 15.48 8.79 10.56
N ALA A 152 16.51 8.08 10.12
CA ALA A 152 17.17 7.04 10.88
C ALA A 152 18.29 7.64 11.75
N ASP A 153 18.38 7.20 12.98
CA ASP A 153 19.54 7.41 13.85
C ASP A 153 20.56 6.28 13.60
N PHE A 154 21.55 6.53 12.76
CA PHE A 154 22.56 5.54 12.40
C PHE A 154 23.51 5.16 13.57
N ASP A 155 23.56 5.97 14.61
CA ASP A 155 24.38 5.69 15.80
C ASP A 155 23.64 4.71 16.75
N SER A 156 22.34 4.56 16.58
CA SER A 156 21.45 3.71 17.39
C SER A 156 21.27 2.29 16.84
N SER A 157 22.20 1.79 16.01
CA SER A 157 22.04 0.44 15.43
C SER A 157 21.71 -0.59 16.51
N SER A 158 20.65 -1.38 16.27
CA SER A 158 20.22 -2.41 17.21
C SER A 158 21.35 -3.42 17.45
N ARG A 159 21.61 -3.80 18.71
CA ARG A 159 22.57 -4.85 19.05
C ARG A 159 22.21 -6.21 18.46
N ARG A 160 20.94 -6.41 18.10
CA ARG A 160 20.42 -7.68 17.51
C ARG A 160 20.52 -7.70 15.99
N ASN A 161 20.45 -6.54 15.33
CA ASN A 161 20.57 -6.41 13.88
C ASN A 161 21.20 -5.05 13.55
N SER A 162 22.39 -5.05 12.98
CA SER A 162 23.16 -3.84 12.66
C SER A 162 22.53 -2.97 11.54
N HIS A 163 21.48 -3.45 10.89
CA HIS A 163 20.78 -2.74 9.82
C HIS A 163 19.41 -2.19 10.23
N ILE A 164 18.99 -2.39 11.48
CA ILE A 164 17.74 -1.83 12.04
C ILE A 164 18.12 -0.65 12.94
N TYR A 165 17.61 0.53 12.62
CA TYR A 165 17.93 1.79 13.28
C TYR A 165 16.72 2.37 13.99
N ALA A 166 16.89 3.02 15.13
CA ALA A 166 15.82 3.80 15.73
C ALA A 166 15.41 4.95 14.80
N VAL A 167 14.13 5.29 14.82
CA VAL A 167 13.60 6.45 14.10
C VAL A 167 13.78 7.69 14.97
N GLU A 168 14.50 8.69 14.45
CA GLU A 168 14.69 9.99 15.10
C GLU A 168 13.50 10.92 14.79
N GLU A 169 12.99 10.86 13.57
CA GLU A 169 11.86 11.67 13.10
C GLU A 169 11.02 10.89 12.07
N PHE A 170 9.72 10.98 12.20
CA PHE A 170 8.77 10.53 11.19
C PHE A 170 7.95 11.74 10.72
N LYS A 171 7.94 12.03 9.42
CA LYS A 171 7.26 13.19 8.85
C LYS A 171 6.41 12.80 7.65
N GLU A 172 5.10 12.83 7.82
CA GLU A 172 4.14 12.50 6.76
C GLU A 172 3.97 13.71 5.82
N LYS A 173 4.11 13.47 4.52
CA LYS A 173 3.83 14.40 3.40
C LYS A 173 4.39 15.81 3.61
N PRO A 174 5.73 15.98 3.65
CA PRO A 174 6.35 17.28 3.83
C PRO A 174 6.12 18.20 2.62
N THR A 175 6.39 19.49 2.80
CA THR A 175 6.44 20.43 1.67
C THR A 175 7.60 20.11 0.73
N LEU A 176 7.56 20.61 -0.52
CA LEU A 176 8.60 20.36 -1.51
C LEU A 176 9.99 20.82 -1.04
N ASP A 177 10.06 21.97 -0.36
CA ASP A 177 11.34 22.50 0.17
C ASP A 177 11.93 21.55 1.21
N ILE A 178 11.11 21.06 2.14
CA ILE A 178 11.52 20.09 3.17
C ILE A 178 11.92 18.77 2.53
N ALA A 179 11.13 18.23 1.61
CA ALA A 179 11.45 17.00 0.89
C ALA A 179 12.77 17.11 0.12
N THR A 180 13.06 18.29 -0.48
CA THR A 180 14.30 18.56 -1.20
C THR A 180 15.53 18.50 -0.26
N GLU A 181 15.38 18.99 0.96
CA GLU A 181 16.48 18.91 1.97
C GLU A 181 16.65 17.48 2.48
N TYR A 182 15.57 16.70 2.64
CA TYR A 182 15.64 15.31 3.08
C TYR A 182 16.38 14.42 2.09
N VAL A 183 16.12 14.57 0.78
CA VAL A 183 16.77 13.76 -0.27
C VAL A 183 18.28 13.95 -0.31
N LYS A 184 18.82 15.11 0.12
CA LYS A 184 20.27 15.37 0.20
C LYS A 184 20.97 14.61 1.33
N GLN A 185 20.22 14.11 2.29
CA GLN A 185 20.74 13.45 3.48
C GLN A 185 20.66 11.93 3.34
N LYS A 186 21.70 11.22 3.78
CA LYS A 186 21.80 9.75 3.61
C LYS A 186 20.93 8.95 4.56
N ASN A 187 20.49 9.56 5.67
CA ASN A 187 19.73 8.94 6.74
C ASN A 187 18.22 9.19 6.66
N TYR A 188 17.72 9.79 5.58
CA TYR A 188 16.29 9.87 5.30
C TYR A 188 15.85 8.79 4.33
N PHE A 189 14.68 8.22 4.62
CA PHE A 189 14.04 7.18 3.82
C PHE A 189 12.58 7.52 3.57
N TRP A 190 12.01 7.08 2.46
CA TRP A 190 10.57 7.10 2.27
C TRP A 190 9.91 5.98 3.09
N ASN A 191 8.78 6.28 3.69
CA ASN A 191 7.92 5.28 4.32
C ASN A 191 7.21 4.45 3.24
N ALA A 192 7.50 3.16 3.18
CA ALA A 192 6.84 2.24 2.25
C ALA A 192 5.39 1.90 2.65
N GLY A 193 4.93 2.32 3.84
CA GLY A 193 3.64 1.92 4.37
C GLY A 193 3.56 0.43 4.72
N ILE A 194 4.71 -0.23 4.87
CA ILE A 194 4.82 -1.63 5.27
C ILE A 194 5.36 -1.65 6.69
N PHE A 195 4.59 -2.23 7.61
CA PHE A 195 4.90 -2.26 9.04
C PHE A 195 4.94 -3.69 9.55
N VAL A 196 5.80 -3.93 10.55
CA VAL A 196 5.90 -5.22 11.24
C VAL A 196 5.94 -4.98 12.73
N TRP A 197 5.12 -5.71 13.48
CA TRP A 197 5.01 -5.62 14.92
C TRP A 197 4.34 -6.84 15.54
N ASN A 198 4.52 -7.05 16.84
CA ASN A 198 3.70 -7.98 17.59
C ASN A 198 2.30 -7.38 17.84
N VAL A 199 1.27 -8.22 17.83
CA VAL A 199 -0.13 -7.79 18.02
C VAL A 199 -0.33 -7.02 19.33
N SER A 200 0.37 -7.40 20.39
CA SER A 200 0.28 -6.72 21.68
C SER A 200 0.94 -5.35 21.65
N THR A 201 2.05 -5.20 20.93
CA THR A 201 2.76 -3.93 20.74
C THR A 201 1.87 -2.90 20.07
N ILE A 202 1.26 -3.25 18.93
CA ILE A 202 0.41 -2.28 18.22
C ILE A 202 -0.86 -1.94 18.99
N ILE A 203 -1.49 -2.88 19.70
CA ILE A 203 -2.66 -2.61 20.53
C ILE A 203 -2.29 -1.68 21.70
N ASN A 204 -1.14 -1.88 22.31
CA ASN A 204 -0.65 -0.98 23.37
C ASN A 204 -0.36 0.43 22.82
N ALA A 205 0.20 0.53 21.60
CA ALA A 205 0.37 1.82 20.93
C ALA A 205 -0.98 2.51 20.67
N PHE A 206 -2.00 1.77 20.20
CA PHE A 206 -3.35 2.33 20.06
C PHE A 206 -3.96 2.78 21.40
N ARG A 207 -3.78 2.02 22.48
CA ARG A 207 -4.23 2.43 23.81
C ARG A 207 -3.59 3.74 24.26
N LEU A 208 -2.31 3.94 23.96
CA LEU A 208 -1.56 5.11 24.39
C LEU A 208 -1.81 6.34 23.51
N TYR A 209 -1.74 6.17 22.18
CA TYR A 209 -1.71 7.29 21.22
C TYR A 209 -3.04 7.54 20.51
N ALA A 210 -3.93 6.55 20.44
CA ALA A 210 -5.26 6.65 19.82
C ALA A 210 -6.35 5.95 20.67
N PRO A 211 -6.51 6.34 21.95
CA PRO A 211 -7.36 5.62 22.91
C PRO A 211 -8.84 5.57 22.52
N THR A 212 -9.34 6.54 21.76
CA THR A 212 -10.74 6.56 21.30
C THR A 212 -10.99 5.45 20.28
N ILE A 213 -10.09 5.29 19.31
CA ILE A 213 -10.16 4.21 18.33
C ILE A 213 -10.00 2.86 19.04
N ASN A 214 -9.01 2.73 19.92
CA ASN A 214 -8.79 1.48 20.65
C ASN A 214 -10.02 1.02 21.43
N ARG A 215 -10.67 1.93 22.19
CA ARG A 215 -11.83 1.59 23.02
C ARG A 215 -12.99 0.99 22.21
N ILE A 216 -13.21 1.47 20.99
CA ILE A 216 -14.24 0.95 20.08
C ILE A 216 -13.96 -0.53 19.80
N PHE A 217 -12.77 -0.87 19.35
CA PHE A 217 -12.45 -2.25 18.97
C PHE A 217 -12.18 -3.16 20.19
N GLU A 218 -11.66 -2.63 21.29
CA GLU A 218 -11.50 -3.36 22.56
C GLU A 218 -12.84 -3.81 23.13
N SER A 219 -13.91 -3.00 22.99
CA SER A 219 -15.25 -3.35 23.44
C SER A 219 -15.87 -4.53 22.70
N LEU A 220 -15.32 -4.91 21.57
CA LEU A 220 -15.81 -6.00 20.71
C LEU A 220 -15.06 -7.33 20.93
N GLN A 221 -14.14 -7.42 21.92
CA GLN A 221 -13.28 -8.60 22.07
C GLN A 221 -14.04 -9.92 22.22
N ASP A 222 -15.21 -9.91 22.87
CA ASP A 222 -16.06 -11.09 23.04
C ASP A 222 -17.03 -11.33 21.87
N ILE A 223 -17.06 -10.41 20.90
CA ILE A 223 -17.94 -10.43 19.73
C ILE A 223 -17.23 -10.97 18.49
N TYR A 224 -15.90 -10.80 18.43
CA TYR A 224 -15.11 -11.22 17.27
C TYR A 224 -15.28 -12.72 16.97
N GLY A 225 -15.51 -13.05 15.69
CA GLY A 225 -15.73 -14.42 15.20
C GLY A 225 -17.16 -14.92 15.42
N THR A 226 -18.08 -14.12 15.95
CA THR A 226 -19.49 -14.46 16.08
C THR A 226 -20.29 -13.91 14.90
N GLU A 227 -21.52 -14.42 14.71
CA GLU A 227 -22.43 -13.92 13.66
C GLU A 227 -22.82 -12.45 13.84
N SER A 228 -22.70 -11.91 15.05
CA SER A 228 -23.02 -10.51 15.36
C SER A 228 -21.85 -9.55 15.13
N GLU A 229 -20.65 -10.02 14.80
CA GLU A 229 -19.46 -9.17 14.62
C GLU A 229 -19.73 -8.04 13.63
N GLN A 230 -20.19 -8.37 12.41
CA GLN A 230 -20.39 -7.37 11.37
C GLN A 230 -21.45 -6.32 11.72
N SER A 231 -22.51 -6.69 12.45
CA SER A 231 -23.55 -5.73 12.87
C SER A 231 -22.99 -4.70 13.86
N HIS A 232 -22.17 -5.14 14.80
CA HIS A 232 -21.49 -4.24 15.75
C HIS A 232 -20.44 -3.36 15.06
N ILE A 233 -19.68 -3.92 14.11
CA ILE A 233 -18.75 -3.14 13.29
C ILE A 233 -19.50 -2.06 12.49
N ASN A 234 -20.63 -2.38 11.87
CA ASN A 234 -21.43 -1.41 11.12
C ASN A 234 -21.93 -0.24 11.99
N GLU A 235 -22.23 -0.50 13.26
CA GLU A 235 -22.66 0.51 14.21
C GLU A 235 -21.51 1.38 14.75
N LEU A 236 -20.38 0.76 15.13
CA LEU A 236 -19.32 1.43 15.87
C LEU A 236 -18.21 1.99 15.00
N TYR A 237 -17.88 1.33 13.88
CA TYR A 237 -16.81 1.77 12.98
C TYR A 237 -16.98 3.21 12.45
N PRO A 238 -18.19 3.68 12.08
CA PRO A 238 -18.40 5.07 11.66
C PRO A 238 -18.08 6.11 12.72
N GLN A 239 -17.99 5.73 14.00
CA GLN A 239 -17.64 6.61 15.10
C GLN A 239 -16.13 6.82 15.25
N CYS A 240 -15.31 6.01 14.55
CA CYS A 240 -13.87 6.19 14.54
C CYS A 240 -13.46 7.50 13.89
N GLU A 241 -12.40 8.11 14.43
CA GLU A 241 -11.71 9.23 13.79
C GLU A 241 -11.18 8.80 12.42
N ASN A 242 -11.29 9.68 11.42
CA ASN A 242 -10.74 9.46 10.09
C ASN A 242 -9.27 9.90 10.06
N ILE A 243 -8.36 8.99 10.44
CA ILE A 243 -6.94 9.29 10.59
C ILE A 243 -6.09 8.10 10.12
N SER A 244 -4.92 8.37 9.50
CA SER A 244 -3.97 7.32 9.15
C SER A 244 -3.16 6.86 10.37
N VAL A 245 -2.64 5.63 10.32
CA VAL A 245 -1.73 5.10 11.33
C VAL A 245 -0.47 5.94 11.47
N ASP A 246 -0.04 6.56 10.37
CA ASP A 246 1.13 7.44 10.33
C ASP A 246 0.94 8.62 11.31
N TYR A 247 -0.17 9.32 11.23
CA TYR A 247 -0.50 10.42 12.16
C TYR A 247 -0.95 9.94 13.53
N ALA A 248 -1.67 8.82 13.60
CA ALA A 248 -2.22 8.34 14.87
C ALA A 248 -1.15 7.75 15.79
N ILE A 249 -0.18 7.04 15.22
CA ILE A 249 0.82 6.23 15.93
C ILE A 249 2.26 6.63 15.54
N MET A 250 2.61 6.59 14.22
CA MET A 250 4.00 6.63 13.80
C MET A 250 4.70 7.96 14.08
N GLU A 251 3.99 9.08 14.04
CA GLU A 251 4.55 10.39 14.42
C GLU A 251 4.68 10.60 15.96
N LYS A 252 4.13 9.68 16.80
CA LYS A 252 4.03 9.85 18.24
C LYS A 252 4.75 8.79 19.06
N ALA A 253 4.88 7.59 18.52
CA ALA A 253 5.46 6.47 19.25
C ALA A 253 6.98 6.58 19.34
N GLU A 254 7.55 6.16 20.46
CA GLU A 254 8.99 6.28 20.76
C GLU A 254 9.79 5.05 20.31
N GLU A 255 9.19 3.85 20.35
CA GLU A 255 9.85 2.58 20.02
C GLU A 255 9.66 2.18 18.55
N ILE A 256 9.94 3.12 17.63
CA ILE A 256 9.88 2.88 16.20
C ILE A 256 11.28 2.70 15.63
N TYR A 257 11.40 1.70 14.77
CA TYR A 257 12.63 1.38 14.06
C TYR A 257 12.39 1.37 12.57
N VAL A 258 13.40 1.76 11.80
CA VAL A 258 13.41 1.65 10.35
C VAL A 258 14.39 0.58 9.90
N LEU A 259 13.95 -0.26 8.97
CA LEU A 259 14.80 -1.19 8.24
C LEU A 259 14.96 -0.66 6.81
N PRO A 260 16.13 -0.02 6.50
CA PRO A 260 16.46 0.40 5.14
C PRO A 260 16.39 -0.77 4.17
N SER A 261 15.70 -0.57 3.06
CA SER A 261 15.34 -1.65 2.15
C SER A 261 15.50 -1.21 0.69
N ASP A 262 15.89 -2.15 -0.16
CA ASP A 262 16.01 -1.93 -1.61
C ASP A 262 15.56 -3.20 -2.36
N PHE A 263 14.26 -3.30 -2.62
CA PHE A 263 13.63 -4.41 -3.33
C PHE A 263 12.79 -3.95 -4.52
N GLY A 264 13.11 -2.77 -5.08
CA GLY A 264 12.38 -2.22 -6.22
C GLY A 264 10.92 -1.88 -5.90
N TRP A 265 10.72 -1.07 -4.84
CA TRP A 265 9.40 -0.64 -4.39
C TRP A 265 8.87 0.55 -5.17
N SER A 266 7.56 0.53 -5.43
CA SER A 266 6.79 1.68 -5.90
C SER A 266 5.37 1.61 -5.35
N ASP A 267 4.82 2.76 -4.93
CA ASP A 267 3.40 2.87 -4.57
C ASP A 267 2.48 2.85 -5.79
N LEU A 268 3.07 2.91 -7.00
CA LEU A 268 2.34 3.00 -8.26
C LEU A 268 1.26 4.08 -8.20
N GLY A 269 1.64 5.28 -7.78
CA GLY A 269 0.71 6.38 -7.50
C GLY A 269 0.20 7.10 -8.74
N THR A 270 0.91 7.00 -9.88
CA THR A 270 0.63 7.75 -11.11
C THR A 270 1.00 6.97 -12.37
N TRP A 271 0.52 7.42 -13.53
CA TRP A 271 0.90 6.88 -14.85
C TRP A 271 2.41 7.01 -15.11
N GLY A 272 3.04 8.11 -14.69
CA GLY A 272 4.49 8.28 -14.75
C GLY A 272 5.25 7.27 -13.92
N SER A 273 4.71 6.87 -12.76
CA SER A 273 5.26 5.77 -11.96
C SER A 273 5.15 4.43 -12.68
N LEU A 274 4.02 4.17 -13.37
CA LEU A 274 3.85 2.97 -14.18
C LEU A 274 4.80 2.97 -15.37
N TRP A 275 4.91 4.08 -16.08
CA TRP A 275 5.85 4.24 -17.20
C TRP A 275 7.28 3.91 -16.76
N SER A 276 7.72 4.40 -15.60
CA SER A 276 9.10 4.16 -15.12
C SER A 276 9.38 2.70 -14.71
N LEU A 277 8.34 1.90 -14.47
CA LEU A 277 8.45 0.50 -14.04
C LEU A 277 8.31 -0.51 -15.19
N THR A 278 7.77 -0.08 -16.31
CA THR A 278 7.46 -0.95 -17.45
C THR A 278 8.57 -0.90 -18.50
N PRO A 279 8.76 -1.96 -19.33
CA PRO A 279 9.73 -1.95 -20.41
C PRO A 279 9.45 -0.85 -21.45
N HIS A 280 10.51 -0.31 -22.05
CA HIS A 280 10.43 0.73 -23.07
C HIS A 280 10.96 0.25 -24.41
N ASP A 281 10.38 0.75 -25.50
CA ASP A 281 10.97 0.65 -26.83
C ASP A 281 12.19 1.60 -26.99
N GLY A 282 12.81 1.60 -28.20
CA GLY A 282 13.96 2.45 -28.50
C GLY A 282 13.69 3.97 -28.46
N ASN A 283 12.41 4.39 -28.41
CA ASN A 283 11.97 5.78 -28.32
C ASN A 283 11.40 6.14 -26.94
N GLY A 284 11.55 5.26 -25.94
CA GLY A 284 11.06 5.49 -24.58
C GLY A 284 9.55 5.28 -24.41
N ASN A 285 8.87 4.63 -25.35
CA ASN A 285 7.45 4.30 -25.19
C ASN A 285 7.28 3.02 -24.41
N SER A 286 6.29 2.99 -23.51
CA SER A 286 5.82 1.81 -22.80
C SER A 286 4.44 1.42 -23.31
N CYS A 287 4.27 0.17 -23.74
CA CYS A 287 3.03 -0.34 -24.30
C CYS A 287 2.54 -1.54 -23.48
N ILE A 288 1.33 -1.44 -22.95
CA ILE A 288 0.62 -2.51 -22.22
C ILE A 288 -0.63 -2.86 -23.04
N GLY A 289 -0.59 -4.02 -23.71
CA GLY A 289 -1.55 -4.49 -24.71
C GLY A 289 -0.82 -5.15 -25.88
N GLU A 290 -1.47 -6.09 -26.57
CA GLU A 290 -0.82 -6.93 -27.59
C GLU A 290 -0.75 -6.26 -28.99
N ASN A 291 -1.69 -5.37 -29.31
CA ASN A 291 -1.88 -4.84 -30.67
C ASN A 291 -1.63 -3.34 -30.77
N ILE A 292 -0.53 -2.84 -30.17
CA ILE A 292 -0.16 -1.42 -30.16
C ILE A 292 0.96 -1.15 -31.16
N VAL A 293 0.78 -0.17 -32.01
CA VAL A 293 1.78 0.29 -32.99
C VAL A 293 2.11 1.76 -32.73
N MET A 294 3.38 2.04 -32.43
CA MET A 294 3.90 3.39 -32.24
C MET A 294 4.56 3.90 -33.52
N VAL A 295 4.14 5.06 -34.01
CA VAL A 295 4.69 5.70 -35.22
C VAL A 295 5.12 7.12 -34.88
N ASN A 296 6.38 7.48 -35.09
CA ASN A 296 6.91 8.83 -34.79
C ASN A 296 6.51 9.37 -33.41
N SER A 297 6.41 8.48 -32.41
CA SER A 297 6.00 8.81 -31.06
C SER A 297 7.09 8.45 -30.06
N SER A 298 7.21 9.21 -28.95
CA SER A 298 8.25 9.05 -27.94
C SER A 298 7.72 9.32 -26.52
N ASN A 299 8.37 8.70 -25.52
CA ASN A 299 8.12 8.91 -24.09
C ASN A 299 6.65 8.75 -23.67
N CYS A 300 5.88 7.94 -24.39
CA CYS A 300 4.47 7.71 -24.15
C CYS A 300 4.25 6.45 -23.30
N ILE A 301 3.13 6.42 -22.58
CA ILE A 301 2.57 5.18 -22.04
C ILE A 301 1.24 4.91 -22.70
N VAL A 302 1.08 3.71 -23.25
CA VAL A 302 -0.15 3.25 -23.91
C VAL A 302 -0.64 2.00 -23.20
N HIS A 303 -1.83 2.05 -22.64
CA HIS A 303 -2.48 0.93 -21.95
C HIS A 303 -3.86 0.69 -22.56
N THR A 304 -4.03 -0.41 -23.27
CA THR A 304 -5.28 -0.73 -23.97
C THR A 304 -5.61 -2.22 -23.87
N PRO A 305 -6.89 -2.61 -24.00
CA PRO A 305 -7.28 -4.02 -24.08
C PRO A 305 -6.58 -4.75 -25.22
N ASN A 306 -6.24 -6.03 -25.02
CA ASN A 306 -5.50 -6.86 -25.98
C ASN A 306 -6.21 -7.05 -27.33
N GLU A 307 -7.55 -7.02 -27.33
CA GLU A 307 -8.37 -7.26 -28.52
C GLU A 307 -8.38 -6.06 -29.48
N LYS A 308 -7.95 -4.88 -29.02
CA LYS A 308 -7.98 -3.67 -29.85
C LYS A 308 -6.65 -3.42 -30.54
N LYS A 309 -6.73 -3.17 -31.83
CA LYS A 309 -5.61 -2.61 -32.59
C LYS A 309 -5.56 -1.10 -32.40
N VAL A 310 -4.47 -0.61 -31.82
CA VAL A 310 -4.24 0.81 -31.56
C VAL A 310 -3.00 1.29 -32.31
N ILE A 311 -3.13 2.39 -33.03
CA ILE A 311 -2.02 3.05 -33.72
C ILE A 311 -1.89 4.45 -33.14
N VAL A 312 -0.72 4.76 -32.59
CA VAL A 312 -0.39 6.07 -32.02
C VAL A 312 0.68 6.73 -32.88
N GLU A 313 0.37 7.88 -33.45
CA GLU A 313 1.29 8.62 -34.32
C GLU A 313 1.52 10.05 -33.83
N GLY A 314 2.78 10.46 -33.77
CA GLY A 314 3.20 11.85 -33.57
C GLY A 314 3.04 12.37 -32.13
N LEU A 315 2.87 11.50 -31.11
CA LEU A 315 2.77 11.90 -29.73
C LEU A 315 4.12 11.84 -29.00
N ASP A 316 4.37 12.81 -28.11
CA ASP A 316 5.54 12.85 -27.24
C ASP A 316 5.14 13.20 -25.80
N GLY A 317 5.42 12.25 -24.86
CA GLY A 317 5.11 12.40 -23.44
C GLY A 317 3.61 12.33 -23.11
N TYR A 318 2.88 11.43 -23.75
CA TYR A 318 1.44 11.25 -23.54
C TYR A 318 1.09 9.95 -22.84
N ILE A 319 -0.01 9.99 -22.12
CA ILE A 319 -0.77 8.86 -21.61
C ILE A 319 -1.90 8.60 -22.60
N VAL A 320 -2.01 7.36 -23.10
CA VAL A 320 -3.13 6.83 -23.88
C VAL A 320 -3.64 5.62 -23.12
N ALA A 321 -4.80 5.73 -22.50
CA ALA A 321 -5.34 4.67 -21.66
C ALA A 321 -6.80 4.41 -22.03
N GLU A 322 -7.15 3.15 -22.22
CA GLU A 322 -8.51 2.75 -22.54
C GLU A 322 -9.00 1.65 -21.62
N ASN A 323 -10.19 1.85 -21.08
CA ASN A 323 -10.90 0.85 -20.31
C ASN A 323 -12.40 0.97 -20.57
N ASN A 324 -13.05 -0.14 -20.91
CA ASN A 324 -14.46 -0.19 -21.31
C ASN A 324 -14.77 0.85 -22.43
N ASP A 325 -15.70 1.76 -22.20
CA ASP A 325 -16.14 2.77 -23.17
C ASP A 325 -15.37 4.10 -23.06
N THR A 326 -14.29 4.12 -22.28
CA THR A 326 -13.54 5.35 -22.01
C THR A 326 -12.13 5.29 -22.57
N LEU A 327 -11.78 6.27 -23.41
CA LEU A 327 -10.43 6.52 -23.90
C LEU A 327 -9.91 7.85 -23.35
N LEU A 328 -8.83 7.78 -22.60
CA LEU A 328 -8.09 8.95 -22.10
C LEU A 328 -6.85 9.18 -22.97
N ILE A 329 -6.69 10.41 -23.47
CA ILE A 329 -5.46 10.89 -24.08
C ILE A 329 -5.08 12.21 -23.43
N THR A 330 -3.99 12.22 -22.67
CA THR A 330 -3.52 13.42 -21.95
C THR A 330 -1.99 13.45 -21.87
N ARG A 331 -1.42 14.63 -21.61
CA ARG A 331 0.03 14.72 -21.38
C ARG A 331 0.40 14.09 -20.03
N MET A 332 1.52 13.39 -19.99
CA MET A 332 2.03 12.81 -18.72
C MET A 332 2.32 13.89 -17.68
N SER A 333 2.75 15.08 -18.09
CA SER A 333 2.91 16.24 -17.19
C SER A 333 1.61 16.72 -16.53
N GLU A 334 0.45 16.32 -17.04
CA GLU A 334 -0.88 16.69 -16.55
C GLU A 334 -1.56 15.57 -15.73
N GLU A 335 -0.84 14.47 -15.45
CA GLU A 335 -1.39 13.28 -14.81
C GLU A 335 -2.11 13.55 -13.47
N GLN A 336 -1.69 14.58 -12.73
CA GLN A 336 -2.33 14.94 -11.46
C GLN A 336 -3.76 15.50 -11.63
N LYS A 337 -4.11 15.95 -12.86
CA LYS A 337 -5.45 16.47 -13.18
C LYS A 337 -6.43 15.35 -13.57
N ILE A 338 -5.95 14.12 -13.79
CA ILE A 338 -6.80 13.00 -14.23
C ILE A 338 -7.96 12.77 -13.26
N LYS A 339 -7.71 12.87 -11.94
CA LYS A 339 -8.76 12.78 -10.92
C LYS A 339 -9.93 13.76 -11.11
N ASP A 340 -9.69 14.90 -11.75
CA ASP A 340 -10.70 15.95 -11.98
C ASP A 340 -11.56 15.65 -13.22
N TYR A 341 -11.24 14.59 -13.98
CA TYR A 341 -11.99 14.15 -15.16
C TYR A 341 -13.03 13.06 -14.85
N VAL A 342 -12.91 12.40 -13.70
CA VAL A 342 -13.77 11.28 -13.28
C VAL A 342 -15.24 11.70 -13.18
N ASP A 343 -15.50 12.96 -12.79
CA ASP A 343 -16.86 13.49 -12.57
C ASP A 343 -17.39 14.29 -13.78
N LYS A 344 -16.70 14.29 -14.94
CA LYS A 344 -17.11 14.98 -16.17
C LYS A 344 -17.75 14.03 -17.16
#